data_5bcec2e68b3704986bbf74b6b9161b10
#
_entry.id   5bcec2e68b3704986bbf74b6b9161b10
#
_cell.length_a   1.000
_cell.length_b   1.000
_cell.length_c   1.000
_cell.angle_alpha   90.00
_cell.angle_beta   90.00
_cell.angle_gamma   90.00
#
_symmetry.space_group_name_H-M   'P 1'
#
loop_
_entity.id
_entity.type
_entity.pdbx_description
1 polymer ?
#
loop_
_entity_poly.entity_id
_entity_poly.type
_entity_poly.pdbx_seq_one_letter_code
_entity_poly.pdbx_strand_id
1 'polypeptide(L)'
;MNISPKAKETTDRLNNFMDKHVYPNNETYHSQIENFGADRWQVVPVIEDLKKEAKKEDLWNLFLPESDYGHGLTNAEYAPMCEIMGRAMWSAEVFNCSAPDTGNMEVLVRYGTDEQKEKY
;
A
#
# COMPACT_ATOMS: atom_id res chain seq x y z
N MET A 1 5.70 -18.75 -15.66
CA MET A 1 5.78 -17.27 -15.75
C MET A 1 7.09 -16.86 -15.13
N ASN A 2 7.95 -16.13 -15.84
CA ASN A 2 9.22 -15.67 -15.29
C ASN A 2 8.96 -14.41 -14.45
N ILE A 3 9.08 -14.54 -13.15
CA ILE A 3 9.05 -13.41 -12.20
C ILE A 3 10.47 -12.83 -12.12
N SER A 4 10.60 -11.52 -12.29
CA SER A 4 11.89 -10.85 -12.20
C SER A 4 12.51 -10.96 -10.79
N PRO A 5 13.84 -10.90 -10.66
CA PRO A 5 14.49 -10.85 -9.35
C PRO A 5 13.98 -9.71 -8.48
N LYS A 6 13.71 -8.56 -9.07
CA LYS A 6 13.12 -7.39 -8.40
C LYS A 6 11.74 -7.70 -7.83
N ALA A 7 10.87 -8.32 -8.62
CA ALA A 7 9.52 -8.68 -8.16
C ALA A 7 9.57 -9.69 -7.02
N LYS A 8 10.49 -10.67 -7.10
CA LYS A 8 10.70 -11.64 -6.02
C LYS A 8 11.16 -10.95 -4.73
N GLU A 9 12.17 -10.11 -4.80
CA GLU A 9 12.68 -9.35 -3.66
C GLU A 9 11.59 -8.47 -3.02
N THR A 10 10.82 -7.78 -3.85
CA THR A 10 9.70 -6.94 -3.37
C THR A 10 8.63 -7.80 -2.68
N THR A 11 8.31 -8.96 -3.23
CA THR A 11 7.36 -9.91 -2.62
C THR A 11 7.86 -10.41 -1.26
N ASP A 12 9.14 -10.74 -1.16
CA ASP A 12 9.75 -11.19 0.11
C ASP A 12 9.72 -10.08 1.17
N ARG A 13 10.03 -8.83 0.79
CA ARG A 13 9.91 -7.66 1.67
C ARG A 13 8.46 -7.42 2.11
N LEU A 14 7.50 -7.54 1.20
CA LEU A 14 6.09 -7.39 1.51
C LEU A 14 5.61 -8.45 2.51
N ASN A 15 5.97 -9.72 2.34
CA ASN A 15 5.65 -10.77 3.29
C ASN A 15 6.24 -10.48 4.68
N ASN A 16 7.51 -10.08 4.75
CA ASN A 16 8.15 -9.71 6.00
C ASN A 16 7.46 -8.52 6.68
N PHE A 17 7.02 -7.53 5.91
CA PHE A 17 6.27 -6.41 6.43
C PHE A 17 4.90 -6.83 6.99
N MET A 18 4.19 -7.69 6.27
CA MET A 18 2.91 -8.24 6.75
C MET A 18 3.07 -8.96 8.09
N ASP A 19 4.07 -9.83 8.20
CA ASP A 19 4.35 -10.59 9.42
C ASP A 19 4.75 -9.68 10.59
N LYS A 20 5.58 -8.68 10.33
CA LYS A 20 6.14 -7.81 11.36
C LYS A 20 5.20 -6.70 11.81
N HIS A 21 4.42 -6.14 10.88
CA HIS A 21 3.68 -4.89 11.11
C HIS A 21 2.17 -5.04 10.96
N VAL A 22 1.69 -5.79 9.96
CA VAL A 22 0.25 -5.83 9.66
C VAL A 22 -0.47 -6.82 10.57
N TYR A 23 -0.09 -8.08 10.57
CA TYR A 23 -0.79 -9.10 11.35
C TYR A 23 -0.78 -8.82 12.86
N PRO A 24 0.33 -8.36 13.48
CA PRO A 24 0.32 -8.01 14.89
C PRO A 24 -0.59 -6.83 15.24
N ASN A 25 -0.92 -5.97 14.28
CA ASN A 25 -1.77 -4.79 14.47
C ASN A 25 -3.25 -5.04 14.11
N ASN A 26 -3.64 -6.26 13.78
CA ASN A 26 -5.02 -6.55 13.40
C ASN A 26 -6.04 -6.22 14.50
N GLU A 27 -5.74 -6.60 15.74
CA GLU A 27 -6.60 -6.26 16.89
C GLU A 27 -6.64 -4.74 17.15
N THR A 28 -5.49 -4.07 17.04
CA THR A 28 -5.40 -2.61 17.19
C THR A 28 -6.27 -1.90 16.17
N TYR A 29 -6.22 -2.32 14.89
CA TYR A 29 -7.06 -1.77 13.84
C TYR A 29 -8.55 -1.89 14.18
N HIS A 30 -9.01 -3.08 14.54
CA HIS A 30 -10.43 -3.30 14.88
C HIS A 30 -10.85 -2.51 16.10
N SER A 31 -10.04 -2.46 17.16
CA SER A 31 -10.33 -1.67 18.35
C SER A 31 -10.43 -0.17 18.06
N GLN A 32 -9.57 0.36 17.20
CA GLN A 32 -9.64 1.77 16.79
C GLN A 32 -10.92 2.07 16.02
N ILE A 33 -11.34 1.20 15.10
CA ILE A 33 -12.61 1.33 14.37
C ILE A 33 -13.81 1.28 15.32
N GLU A 34 -13.83 0.34 16.27
CA GLU A 34 -14.91 0.22 17.24
C GLU A 34 -15.02 1.48 18.14
N ASN A 35 -13.90 2.04 18.52
CA ASN A 35 -13.86 3.25 19.35
C ASN A 35 -14.42 4.50 18.65
N PHE A 36 -14.51 4.51 17.32
CA PHE A 36 -15.16 5.62 16.60
C PHE A 36 -16.68 5.65 16.79
N GLY A 37 -17.30 4.54 17.20
CA GLY A 37 -18.73 4.47 17.48
C GLY A 37 -19.58 4.78 16.23
N ALA A 38 -20.44 5.79 16.36
CA ALA A 38 -21.32 6.21 15.26
C ALA A 38 -20.59 7.01 14.17
N ASP A 39 -19.49 7.69 14.51
CA ASP A 39 -18.66 8.47 13.57
C ASP A 39 -17.51 7.60 13.04
N ARG A 40 -17.83 6.73 12.10
CA ARG A 40 -16.88 5.77 11.52
C ARG A 40 -15.96 6.35 10.44
N TRP A 41 -16.26 7.55 9.97
CA TRP A 41 -15.53 8.19 8.87
C TRP A 41 -14.33 8.99 9.37
N GLN A 42 -13.49 8.33 10.15
CA GLN A 42 -12.28 8.92 10.70
C GLN A 42 -11.05 8.18 10.18
N VAL A 43 -9.93 8.90 10.17
CA VAL A 43 -8.62 8.33 9.85
C VAL A 43 -8.22 7.35 10.95
N VAL A 44 -7.85 6.14 10.58
CA VAL A 44 -7.43 5.09 11.50
C VAL A 44 -5.96 5.27 11.87
N PRO A 45 -5.61 5.61 13.13
CA PRO A 45 -4.25 5.98 13.49
C PRO A 45 -3.21 4.92 13.14
N VAL A 46 -3.48 3.64 13.38
CA VAL A 46 -2.53 2.57 13.09
C VAL A 46 -2.21 2.47 11.60
N ILE A 47 -3.17 2.73 10.72
CA ILE A 47 -2.91 2.75 9.26
C ILE A 47 -1.93 3.87 8.92
N GLU A 48 -2.10 5.06 9.47
CA GLU A 48 -1.22 6.20 9.20
C GLU A 48 0.22 5.95 9.68
N ASP A 49 0.39 5.27 10.79
CA ASP A 49 1.72 4.90 11.28
C ASP A 49 2.35 3.82 10.38
N LEU A 50 1.58 2.82 9.96
CA LEU A 50 2.06 1.78 9.06
C LEU A 50 2.37 2.30 7.65
N LYS A 51 1.65 3.31 7.14
CA LYS A 51 1.99 4.00 5.88
C LYS A 51 3.40 4.61 5.95
N LYS A 52 3.77 5.21 7.07
CA LYS A 52 5.13 5.74 7.25
C LYS A 52 6.20 4.65 7.19
N GLU A 53 5.94 3.51 7.82
CA GLU A 53 6.86 2.37 7.78
C GLU A 53 6.92 1.74 6.37
N ALA A 54 5.78 1.61 5.68
CA ALA A 54 5.76 1.10 4.30
C ALA A 54 6.57 1.98 3.33
N LYS A 55 6.51 3.31 3.50
CA LYS A 55 7.33 4.25 2.73
C LYS A 55 8.82 4.08 3.02
N LYS A 56 9.22 3.87 4.28
CA LYS A 56 10.63 3.64 4.67
C LYS A 56 11.19 2.34 4.08
N GLU A 57 10.35 1.31 3.97
CA GLU A 57 10.73 0.00 3.43
C GLU A 57 10.56 -0.09 1.91
N ASP A 58 10.29 1.04 1.23
CA ASP A 58 10.08 1.10 -0.22
C ASP A 58 8.97 0.14 -0.70
N LEU A 59 7.82 0.16 -0.01
CA LEU A 59 6.64 -0.63 -0.33
C LEU A 59 5.42 0.25 -0.68
N TRP A 60 5.65 1.49 -1.06
CA TRP A 60 4.61 2.44 -1.42
C TRP A 60 4.32 2.43 -2.92
N ASN A 61 3.06 2.48 -3.33
CA ASN A 61 2.65 2.50 -4.74
C ASN A 61 3.09 1.27 -5.56
N LEU A 62 3.04 0.07 -4.99
CA LEU A 62 3.45 -1.16 -5.66
C LEU A 62 2.71 -1.43 -6.98
N PHE A 63 1.46 -0.95 -7.10
CA PHE A 63 0.62 -1.09 -8.30
C PHE A 63 1.09 -0.22 -9.47
N LEU A 64 1.79 0.89 -9.19
CA LEU A 64 2.08 1.92 -10.18
C LEU A 64 3.22 1.47 -11.11
N PRO A 65 2.98 1.38 -12.44
CA PRO A 65 3.96 0.87 -13.38
C PRO A 65 5.06 1.88 -13.73
N GLU A 66 4.82 3.17 -13.52
CA GLU A 66 5.81 4.22 -13.76
C GLU A 66 6.92 4.14 -12.71
N SER A 67 8.16 3.86 -13.14
CA SER A 67 9.30 3.57 -12.26
C SER A 67 9.77 4.75 -11.41
N ASP A 68 9.48 5.98 -11.81
CA ASP A 68 9.89 7.19 -11.08
C ASP A 68 9.06 7.41 -9.81
N TYR A 69 7.83 6.90 -9.78
CA TYR A 69 6.87 7.07 -8.68
C TYR A 69 6.35 5.76 -8.11
N GLY A 70 6.50 4.67 -8.84
CA GLY A 70 6.12 3.32 -8.49
C GLY A 70 7.29 2.36 -8.56
N HIS A 71 7.01 1.08 -8.86
CA HIS A 71 8.01 0.03 -8.85
C HIS A 71 8.35 -0.54 -10.24
N GLY A 72 7.67 -0.12 -11.28
CA GLY A 72 7.88 -0.64 -12.63
C GLY A 72 7.54 -2.13 -12.77
N LEU A 73 6.67 -2.65 -11.92
CA LEU A 73 6.22 -4.04 -11.98
C LEU A 73 5.17 -4.23 -13.07
N THR A 74 5.21 -5.39 -13.71
CA THR A 74 4.09 -5.81 -14.57
C THR A 74 2.88 -6.22 -13.74
N ASN A 75 1.69 -6.21 -14.31
CA ASN A 75 0.48 -6.69 -13.62
C ASN A 75 0.62 -8.14 -13.14
N ALA A 76 1.32 -8.98 -13.90
CA ALA A 76 1.58 -10.37 -13.52
C ALA A 76 2.51 -10.49 -12.30
N GLU A 77 3.45 -9.58 -12.14
CA GLU A 77 4.35 -9.51 -10.98
C GLU A 77 3.67 -8.90 -9.74
N TYR A 78 2.76 -7.95 -9.96
CA TYR A 78 1.99 -7.31 -8.90
C TYR A 78 0.85 -8.20 -8.36
N ALA A 79 0.23 -9.02 -9.18
CA ALA A 79 -0.93 -9.84 -8.79
C ALA A 79 -0.71 -10.70 -7.53
N PRO A 80 0.43 -11.42 -7.34
CA PRO A 80 0.70 -12.14 -6.09
C PRO A 80 0.80 -11.22 -4.87
N MET A 81 1.23 -9.97 -5.03
CA MET A 81 1.29 -8.99 -3.95
C MET A 81 -0.10 -8.55 -3.50
N CYS A 82 -1.06 -8.47 -4.44
CA CYS A 82 -2.47 -8.23 -4.08
C CYS A 82 -3.04 -9.34 -3.21
N GLU A 83 -2.70 -10.61 -3.49
CA GLU A 83 -3.11 -11.74 -2.65
C GLU A 83 -2.53 -11.64 -1.24
N ILE A 84 -1.25 -11.27 -1.12
CA ILE A 84 -0.58 -11.10 0.17
C ILE A 84 -1.24 -9.98 0.98
N MET A 85 -1.45 -8.81 0.39
CA MET A 85 -2.14 -7.69 1.04
C MET A 85 -3.59 -8.05 1.40
N GLY A 86 -4.29 -8.79 0.56
CA GLY A 86 -5.67 -9.20 0.78
C GLY A 86 -5.90 -10.13 1.97
N ARG A 87 -4.86 -10.71 2.56
CA ARG A 87 -4.96 -11.56 3.77
C ARG A 87 -5.42 -10.77 5.01
N ALA A 88 -5.15 -9.47 5.04
CA ALA A 88 -5.75 -8.53 5.98
C ALA A 88 -6.50 -7.46 5.17
N MET A 89 -7.83 -7.47 5.17
CA MET A 89 -8.65 -6.68 4.24
C MET A 89 -8.38 -5.17 4.25
N TRP A 90 -7.84 -4.65 5.34
CA TRP A 90 -7.48 -3.24 5.50
C TRP A 90 -6.06 -2.89 5.05
N SER A 91 -5.20 -3.89 4.83
CA SER A 91 -3.76 -3.65 4.66
C SER A 91 -3.36 -3.02 3.33
N ALA A 92 -4.16 -3.17 2.27
CA ALA A 92 -3.85 -2.57 0.98
C ALA A 92 -3.71 -1.03 1.06
N GLU A 93 -4.45 -0.39 1.96
CA GLU A 93 -4.33 1.05 2.22
C GLU A 93 -2.96 1.44 2.79
N VAL A 94 -2.35 0.57 3.58
CA VAL A 94 -1.01 0.79 4.15
C VAL A 94 0.05 1.03 3.06
N PHE A 95 -0.13 0.40 1.91
CA PHE A 95 0.79 0.47 0.77
C PHE A 95 0.31 1.42 -0.34
N ASN A 96 -0.74 2.20 -0.08
CA ASN A 96 -1.44 3.02 -1.07
C ASN A 96 -1.96 2.22 -2.28
N CYS A 97 -2.34 0.98 -2.05
CA CYS A 97 -2.80 0.03 -3.07
C CYS A 97 -4.32 -0.22 -3.03
N SER A 98 -5.08 0.68 -2.41
CA SER A 98 -6.53 0.58 -2.36
C SER A 98 -7.23 1.67 -3.17
N ALA A 99 -8.45 1.39 -3.63
CA ALA A 99 -9.28 2.40 -4.27
C ALA A 99 -9.82 3.41 -3.22
N PRO A 100 -9.97 4.69 -3.56
CA PRO A 100 -9.80 5.31 -4.88
C PRO A 100 -8.37 5.79 -5.20
N ASP A 101 -7.43 5.63 -4.26
CA ASP A 101 -6.10 6.24 -4.34
C ASP A 101 -5.26 5.71 -5.49
N THR A 102 -5.42 4.44 -5.84
CA THR A 102 -4.72 3.87 -7.02
C THR A 102 -5.03 4.63 -8.29
N GLY A 103 -6.31 4.90 -8.57
CA GLY A 103 -6.73 5.69 -9.73
C GLY A 103 -6.28 7.15 -9.65
N ASN A 104 -6.33 7.75 -8.47
CA ASN A 104 -5.88 9.12 -8.23
C ASN A 104 -4.36 9.26 -8.51
N MET A 105 -3.56 8.31 -8.04
CA MET A 105 -2.11 8.33 -8.28
C MET A 105 -1.76 8.16 -9.77
N GLU A 106 -2.46 7.27 -10.49
CA GLU A 106 -2.26 7.13 -11.93
C GLU A 106 -2.57 8.43 -12.70
N VAL A 107 -3.64 9.11 -12.34
CA VAL A 107 -4.00 10.42 -12.94
C VAL A 107 -2.93 11.45 -12.63
N LEU A 108 -2.49 11.55 -11.39
CA LEU A 108 -1.45 12.50 -10.98
C LEU A 108 -0.13 12.26 -11.71
N VAL A 109 0.32 11.01 -11.77
CA VAL A 109 1.59 10.67 -12.43
C VAL A 109 1.57 11.01 -13.92
N ARG A 110 0.45 10.74 -14.60
CA ARG A 110 0.33 10.93 -16.05
C ARG A 110 0.03 12.36 -16.46
N TYR A 111 -0.73 13.09 -15.66
CA TYR A 111 -1.31 14.39 -16.08
C TYR A 111 -1.04 15.52 -15.08
N GLY A 112 -0.55 15.24 -13.89
CA GLY A 112 -0.25 16.25 -12.88
C GLY A 112 0.97 17.09 -13.25
N THR A 113 1.01 18.35 -12.80
CA THR A 113 2.21 19.15 -12.80
C THR A 113 3.21 18.66 -11.74
N ASP A 114 4.48 19.05 -11.85
CA ASP A 114 5.49 18.67 -10.86
C ASP A 114 5.13 19.14 -9.45
N GLU A 115 4.55 20.34 -9.33
CA GLU A 115 4.05 20.87 -8.05
C GLU A 115 2.89 20.05 -7.47
N GLN A 116 1.99 19.54 -8.33
CA GLN A 116 0.89 18.67 -7.90
C GLN A 116 1.41 17.30 -7.45
N LYS A 117 2.38 16.74 -8.15
CA LYS A 117 2.99 15.45 -7.80
C LYS A 117 3.79 15.54 -6.50
N GLU A 118 4.42 16.68 -6.23
CA GLU A 118 5.15 16.91 -4.98
C GLU A 118 4.20 17.06 -3.79
N LYS A 119 3.04 17.68 -4.02
CA LYS A 119 2.07 17.98 -2.96
C LYS A 119 1.23 16.78 -2.56
N TYR A 120 0.84 15.96 -3.52
CA TYR A 120 -0.13 14.87 -3.34
C TYR A 120 0.49 13.48 -3.56
#